data_00e94cbb9b80f7f2ab66e87d92f7b6aa
#
_entry.id   00e94cbb9b80f7f2ab66e87d92f7b6aa
#
_cell.length_a   1.000
_cell.length_b   1.000
_cell.length_c   1.000
_cell.angle_alpha   90.00
_cell.angle_beta   90.00
_cell.angle_gamma   90.00
#
_symmetry.space_group_name_H-M   'P 1'
#
loop_
_entity.id
_entity.type
_entity.pdbx_description
1 polymer ?
#
loop_
_entity_poly.entity_id
_entity_poly.type
_entity_poly.pdbx_seq_one_letter_code
_entity_poly.pdbx_strand_id
1 'polypeptide(L)'
;MLEVKDLHAYYGKSHILQGVNMYIDAGEVVSLLGRNGVGRSTTVKAIMGEVPPQGLIKFKGTNIAGLPSYRIAHLGLGYVPEHRDIFPGLTVRQNLMLGIKDTSRAGKWRLEDMLEMFPNLAARADTAAGVLSGGEKQMLTICRTLMGDPELVMIDEPTEGLAPIIVQQVGDLIAEIARRGVAILLVEQKLSIAMRISHRVYVMGHGRIVFEGTPAELKDNDAVRKEWLEV
;
A
#
# COMPACT_ATOMS: atom_id res chain seq x y z
N MET A 1 -8.40 -1.12 13.19
CA MET A 1 -8.12 0.19 12.57
C MET A 1 -8.89 0.38 11.27
N LEU A 2 -8.74 -0.49 10.27
CA LEU A 2 -9.56 -0.53 9.05
C LEU A 2 -10.49 -1.74 9.10
N GLU A 3 -11.77 -1.55 8.79
CA GLU A 3 -12.79 -2.60 8.70
C GLU A 3 -13.48 -2.47 7.35
N VAL A 4 -13.50 -3.55 6.59
CA VAL A 4 -14.17 -3.67 5.29
C VAL A 4 -15.16 -4.82 5.39
N LYS A 5 -16.46 -4.57 5.12
CA LYS A 5 -17.51 -5.58 5.16
C LYS A 5 -18.35 -5.54 3.90
N ASP A 6 -18.52 -6.70 3.31
CA ASP A 6 -19.37 -6.94 2.14
C ASP A 6 -19.08 -5.93 1.01
N LEU A 7 -17.78 -5.74 0.72
CA LEU A 7 -17.35 -4.74 -0.27
C LEU A 7 -17.56 -5.28 -1.68
N HIS A 8 -18.38 -4.54 -2.44
CA HIS A 8 -18.58 -4.73 -3.88
C HIS A 8 -18.08 -3.51 -4.65
N ALA A 9 -17.53 -3.76 -5.84
CA ALA A 9 -17.11 -2.69 -6.75
C ALA A 9 -17.26 -3.15 -8.21
N TYR A 10 -17.54 -2.18 -9.09
CA TYR A 10 -17.84 -2.42 -10.49
C TYR A 10 -17.06 -1.48 -11.40
N TYR A 11 -16.64 -1.98 -12.56
CA TYR A 11 -16.26 -1.19 -13.71
C TYR A 11 -17.31 -1.36 -14.81
N GLY A 12 -18.18 -0.36 -14.96
CA GLY A 12 -19.35 -0.47 -15.82
C GLY A 12 -20.25 -1.62 -15.38
N LYS A 13 -20.40 -2.66 -16.23
CA LYS A 13 -21.19 -3.87 -15.92
C LYS A 13 -20.35 -4.98 -15.26
N SER A 14 -19.05 -4.84 -15.23
CA SER A 14 -18.15 -5.89 -14.69
C SER A 14 -18.08 -5.81 -13.17
N HIS A 15 -18.57 -6.84 -12.49
CA HIS A 15 -18.56 -6.98 -11.04
C HIS A 15 -17.19 -7.54 -10.60
N ILE A 16 -16.32 -6.68 -10.11
CA ILE A 16 -14.93 -7.02 -9.79
C ILE A 16 -14.80 -7.50 -8.34
N LEU A 17 -15.36 -6.77 -7.38
CA LEU A 17 -15.35 -7.16 -5.97
C LEU A 17 -16.70 -7.72 -5.59
N GLN A 18 -16.72 -8.90 -4.99
CA GLN A 18 -17.91 -9.71 -4.78
C GLN A 18 -18.10 -10.07 -3.30
N GLY A 19 -18.18 -9.05 -2.44
CA GLY A 19 -18.38 -9.23 -1.00
C GLY A 19 -17.05 -9.47 -0.26
N VAL A 20 -16.05 -8.58 -0.48
CA VAL A 20 -14.76 -8.64 0.22
C VAL A 20 -14.94 -8.24 1.67
N ASN A 21 -14.45 -9.11 2.58
CA ASN A 21 -14.42 -8.86 4.01
C ASN A 21 -12.97 -8.93 4.49
N MET A 22 -12.49 -7.89 5.16
CA MET A 22 -11.16 -7.84 5.74
C MET A 22 -11.06 -6.80 6.84
N TYR A 23 -10.09 -6.94 7.73
CA TYR A 23 -9.78 -5.94 8.73
C TYR A 23 -8.27 -5.82 8.93
N ILE A 24 -7.83 -4.68 9.45
CA ILE A 24 -6.43 -4.39 9.76
C ILE A 24 -6.42 -3.69 11.11
N ASP A 25 -5.62 -4.21 12.04
CA ASP A 25 -5.42 -3.61 13.35
C ASP A 25 -4.34 -2.50 13.33
N ALA A 26 -4.29 -1.70 14.39
CA ALA A 26 -3.27 -0.67 14.51
C ALA A 26 -1.87 -1.29 14.60
N GLY A 27 -0.93 -0.78 13.78
CA GLY A 27 0.44 -1.29 13.72
C GLY A 27 0.58 -2.67 13.07
N GLU A 28 -0.51 -3.25 12.55
CA GLU A 28 -0.48 -4.54 11.89
C GLU A 28 0.01 -4.43 10.45
N VAL A 29 0.81 -5.40 10.00
CA VAL A 29 1.16 -5.60 8.59
C VAL A 29 0.31 -6.74 8.05
N VAL A 30 -0.56 -6.41 7.12
CA VAL A 30 -1.45 -7.37 6.44
C VAL A 30 -1.10 -7.40 4.96
N SER A 31 -0.97 -8.58 4.36
CA SER A 31 -0.82 -8.70 2.91
C SER A 31 -2.10 -9.21 2.26
N LEU A 32 -2.45 -8.60 1.13
CA LEU A 32 -3.51 -9.04 0.22
C LEU A 32 -2.86 -9.66 -1.01
N LEU A 33 -2.92 -10.98 -1.10
CA LEU A 33 -2.27 -11.82 -2.09
C LEU A 33 -3.26 -12.32 -3.13
N GLY A 34 -2.78 -12.69 -4.30
CA GLY A 34 -3.59 -13.28 -5.37
C GLY A 34 -2.94 -13.07 -6.73
N ARG A 35 -3.49 -13.69 -7.77
CA ARG A 35 -3.06 -13.52 -9.16
C ARG A 35 -3.49 -12.15 -9.71
N ASN A 36 -2.93 -11.76 -10.85
CA ASN A 36 -3.35 -10.54 -11.55
C ASN A 36 -4.82 -10.64 -11.97
N GLY A 37 -5.54 -9.52 -11.86
CA GLY A 37 -6.94 -9.41 -12.26
C GLY A 37 -7.96 -9.95 -11.26
N VAL A 38 -7.57 -10.47 -10.08
CA VAL A 38 -8.53 -11.00 -9.09
C VAL A 38 -9.24 -9.92 -8.26
N GLY A 39 -8.83 -8.64 -8.37
CA GLY A 39 -9.49 -7.52 -7.70
C GLY A 39 -8.67 -6.82 -6.60
N ARG A 40 -7.41 -7.19 -6.38
CA ARG A 40 -6.54 -6.64 -5.31
C ARG A 40 -6.43 -5.11 -5.37
N SER A 41 -5.94 -4.54 -6.48
CA SER A 41 -5.80 -3.09 -6.67
C SER A 41 -7.17 -2.39 -6.68
N THR A 42 -8.22 -3.06 -7.16
CA THR A 42 -9.59 -2.53 -7.08
C THR A 42 -10.06 -2.41 -5.64
N THR A 43 -9.67 -3.34 -4.75
CA THR A 43 -9.96 -3.26 -3.31
C THR A 43 -9.35 -2.00 -2.69
N VAL A 44 -8.08 -1.74 -2.95
CA VAL A 44 -7.39 -0.54 -2.46
C VAL A 44 -8.01 0.74 -3.02
N LYS A 45 -8.29 0.78 -4.33
CA LYS A 45 -8.93 1.92 -5.00
C LYS A 45 -10.35 2.18 -4.47
N ALA A 46 -11.11 1.12 -4.16
CA ALA A 46 -12.43 1.26 -3.55
C ALA A 46 -12.33 1.83 -2.12
N ILE A 47 -11.35 1.40 -1.32
CA ILE A 47 -11.08 1.95 0.01
C ILE A 47 -10.69 3.43 -0.09
N MET A 48 -9.88 3.82 -1.09
CA MET A 48 -9.46 5.21 -1.32
C MET A 48 -10.54 6.08 -1.99
N GLY A 49 -11.71 5.53 -2.33
CA GLY A 49 -12.78 6.29 -2.98
C GLY A 49 -12.50 6.63 -4.46
N GLU A 50 -11.52 5.98 -5.09
CA GLU A 50 -11.24 6.11 -6.53
C GLU A 50 -12.19 5.26 -7.39
N VAL A 51 -12.69 4.18 -6.82
CA VAL A 51 -13.74 3.35 -7.40
C VAL A 51 -14.93 3.37 -6.45
N PRO A 52 -16.15 3.67 -6.94
CA PRO A 52 -17.34 3.72 -6.09
C PRO A 52 -17.58 2.39 -5.38
N PRO A 53 -17.52 2.34 -4.03
CA PRO A 53 -17.76 1.12 -3.28
C PRO A 53 -19.24 0.94 -2.97
N GLN A 54 -19.69 -0.33 -2.86
CA GLN A 54 -20.89 -0.72 -2.14
C GLN A 54 -20.47 -1.58 -0.95
N GLY A 55 -21.14 -1.45 0.18
CA GLY A 55 -20.76 -2.10 1.44
C GLY A 55 -20.23 -1.12 2.46
N LEU A 56 -19.59 -1.63 3.52
CA LEU A 56 -19.11 -0.84 4.63
C LEU A 56 -17.60 -0.75 4.62
N ILE A 57 -17.06 0.47 4.69
CA ILE A 57 -15.63 0.72 4.90
C ILE A 57 -15.50 1.69 6.07
N LYS A 58 -14.93 1.21 7.19
CA LYS A 58 -14.65 2.07 8.35
C LYS A 58 -13.16 2.20 8.57
N PHE A 59 -12.70 3.42 8.76
CA PHE A 59 -11.35 3.72 9.21
C PHE A 59 -11.43 4.45 10.55
N LYS A 60 -10.81 3.87 11.60
CA LYS A 60 -10.85 4.40 12.98
C LYS A 60 -12.29 4.66 13.46
N GLY A 61 -13.21 3.75 13.13
CA GLY A 61 -14.63 3.87 13.49
C GLY A 61 -15.47 4.79 12.60
N THR A 62 -14.84 5.62 11.76
CA THR A 62 -15.53 6.52 10.84
C THR A 62 -15.83 5.81 9.52
N ASN A 63 -17.07 5.86 9.04
CA ASN A 63 -17.41 5.36 7.71
C ASN A 63 -16.80 6.27 6.64
N ILE A 64 -15.95 5.70 5.79
CA ILE A 64 -15.25 6.39 4.70
C ILE A 64 -15.75 5.99 3.31
N ALA A 65 -16.71 5.05 3.21
CA ALA A 65 -17.24 4.59 1.93
C ALA A 65 -17.80 5.76 1.13
N GLY A 66 -17.31 5.95 -0.09
CA GLY A 66 -17.75 7.03 -1.00
C GLY A 66 -17.24 8.44 -0.65
N LEU A 67 -16.40 8.59 0.37
CA LEU A 67 -15.70 9.86 0.58
C LEU A 67 -14.66 10.09 -0.53
N PRO A 68 -14.42 11.36 -0.92
CA PRO A 68 -13.35 11.67 -1.86
C PRO A 68 -11.97 11.38 -1.25
N SER A 69 -11.02 10.92 -2.09
CA SER A 69 -9.69 10.42 -1.70
C SER A 69 -8.93 11.39 -0.79
N TYR A 70 -9.00 12.70 -1.05
CA TYR A 70 -8.31 13.70 -0.23
C TYR A 70 -8.83 13.73 1.22
N ARG A 71 -10.14 13.51 1.45
CA ARG A 71 -10.69 13.43 2.81
C ARG A 71 -10.23 12.17 3.51
N ILE A 72 -10.21 11.04 2.81
CA ILE A 72 -9.69 9.77 3.33
C ILE A 72 -8.22 9.93 3.72
N ALA A 73 -7.43 10.57 2.85
CA ALA A 73 -6.03 10.86 3.12
C ALA A 73 -5.83 11.73 4.38
N HIS A 74 -6.68 12.76 4.58
CA HIS A 74 -6.61 13.63 5.77
C HIS A 74 -6.99 12.90 7.07
N LEU A 75 -7.78 11.83 7.00
CA LEU A 75 -8.06 10.98 8.17
C LEU A 75 -6.87 10.13 8.61
N GLY A 76 -5.78 10.08 7.81
CA GLY A 76 -4.56 9.36 8.13
C GLY A 76 -4.35 8.07 7.33
N LEU A 77 -5.06 7.89 6.21
CA LEU A 77 -4.88 6.74 5.33
C LEU A 77 -4.01 7.14 4.14
N GLY A 78 -2.83 6.52 3.98
CA GLY A 78 -1.91 6.73 2.87
C GLY A 78 -2.11 5.69 1.77
N TYR A 79 -1.84 6.08 0.51
CA TYR A 79 -1.88 5.16 -0.62
C TYR A 79 -0.64 5.35 -1.52
N VAL A 80 0.01 4.26 -1.83
CA VAL A 80 1.13 4.16 -2.77
C VAL A 80 0.65 3.31 -3.94
N PRO A 81 0.35 3.92 -5.11
CA PRO A 81 -0.12 3.20 -6.28
C PRO A 81 1.01 2.44 -6.98
N GLU A 82 0.64 1.41 -7.74
CA GLU A 82 1.52 0.56 -8.56
C GLU A 82 2.40 1.36 -9.54
N HIS A 83 1.84 2.43 -10.15
CA HIS A 83 2.49 3.14 -11.27
C HIS A 83 3.59 4.14 -10.87
N ARG A 84 4.03 4.15 -9.61
CA ARG A 84 5.14 5.02 -9.15
C ARG A 84 4.91 6.47 -9.51
N ASP A 85 3.71 6.99 -9.21
CA ASP A 85 3.26 8.32 -9.58
C ASP A 85 4.08 9.41 -8.89
N ILE A 86 5.13 9.87 -9.56
CA ILE A 86 5.95 11.00 -9.14
C ILE A 86 5.61 12.23 -10.00
N PHE A 87 6.00 13.41 -9.54
CA PHE A 87 5.95 14.64 -10.35
C PHE A 87 7.30 14.83 -11.03
N PRO A 88 7.44 14.44 -12.32
CA PRO A 88 8.76 14.33 -12.98
C PRO A 88 9.46 15.67 -13.16
N GLY A 89 8.73 16.77 -13.27
CA GLY A 89 9.26 18.12 -13.39
C GLY A 89 9.69 18.76 -12.08
N LEU A 90 9.31 18.17 -10.93
CA LEU A 90 9.72 18.63 -9.62
C LEU A 90 10.98 17.89 -9.17
N THR A 91 11.78 18.53 -8.31
CA THR A 91 12.92 17.86 -7.68
C THR A 91 12.45 16.76 -6.72
N VAL A 92 13.38 15.89 -6.31
CA VAL A 92 13.12 14.86 -5.26
C VAL A 92 12.63 15.54 -3.99
N ARG A 93 13.31 16.58 -3.52
CA ARG A 93 12.92 17.39 -2.36
C ARG A 93 11.52 17.95 -2.49
N GLN A 94 11.20 18.56 -3.62
CA GLN A 94 9.86 19.11 -3.87
C GLN A 94 8.78 18.03 -3.89
N ASN A 95 9.06 16.86 -4.50
CA ASN A 95 8.16 15.73 -4.45
C ASN A 95 7.85 15.29 -3.01
N LEU A 96 8.88 15.17 -2.15
CA LEU A 96 8.70 14.82 -0.73
C LEU A 96 7.85 15.85 0.00
N MET A 97 8.13 17.14 -0.19
CA MET A 97 7.41 18.24 0.46
C MET A 97 5.91 18.28 0.10
N LEU A 98 5.53 17.83 -1.12
CA LEU A 98 4.11 17.71 -1.51
C LEU A 98 3.32 16.72 -0.64
N GLY A 99 3.99 15.79 0.04
CA GLY A 99 3.34 14.86 0.98
C GLY A 99 2.89 15.49 2.28
N ILE A 100 3.46 16.64 2.66
CA ILE A 100 3.17 17.32 3.93
C ILE A 100 1.75 17.89 3.91
N LYS A 101 0.89 17.42 4.80
CA LYS A 101 -0.52 17.85 4.89
C LYS A 101 -0.70 19.05 5.82
N ASP A 102 0.13 19.18 6.84
CA ASP A 102 0.06 20.25 7.84
C ASP A 102 1.46 20.78 8.13
N THR A 103 1.72 22.00 7.71
CA THR A 103 3.00 22.68 7.92
C THR A 103 3.11 23.41 9.27
N SER A 104 2.00 23.45 10.02
CA SER A 104 1.97 24.14 11.33
C SER A 104 2.59 23.33 12.46
N ARG A 105 2.81 22.03 12.25
CA ARG A 105 3.41 21.11 13.22
C ARG A 105 4.46 20.22 12.56
N ALA A 106 5.45 19.80 13.34
CA ALA A 106 6.39 18.79 12.93
C ALA A 106 5.67 17.43 12.83
N GLY A 107 5.76 16.77 11.65
CA GLY A 107 5.27 15.42 11.46
C GLY A 107 6.18 14.37 12.12
N LYS A 108 5.71 13.13 12.19
CA LYS A 108 6.51 11.97 12.62
C LYS A 108 7.61 11.62 11.62
N TRP A 109 7.37 11.97 10.34
CA TRP A 109 8.28 11.75 9.23
C TRP A 109 8.76 13.10 8.70
N ARG A 110 10.03 13.43 8.96
CA ARG A 110 10.62 14.69 8.50
C ARG A 110 11.39 14.47 7.21
N LEU A 111 11.59 15.55 6.46
CA LEU A 111 12.36 15.51 5.22
C LEU A 111 13.78 14.96 5.43
N GLU A 112 14.41 15.38 6.53
CA GLU A 112 15.74 14.93 6.93
C GLU A 112 15.77 13.41 7.16
N ASP A 113 14.75 12.87 7.84
CA ASP A 113 14.61 11.42 8.10
C ASP A 113 14.53 10.64 6.78
N MET A 114 13.77 11.16 5.79
CA MET A 114 13.66 10.52 4.48
C MET A 114 14.99 10.53 3.73
N LEU A 115 15.70 11.64 3.77
CA LEU A 115 16.99 11.76 3.09
C LEU A 115 18.09 10.94 3.79
N GLU A 116 18.06 10.82 5.11
CA GLU A 116 18.98 9.97 5.88
C GLU A 116 18.76 8.47 5.57
N MET A 117 17.50 8.05 5.52
CA MET A 117 17.14 6.65 5.21
C MET A 117 17.50 6.25 3.78
N PHE A 118 17.53 7.20 2.85
CA PHE A 118 17.79 6.95 1.42
C PHE A 118 18.90 7.84 0.86
N PRO A 119 20.18 7.50 1.10
CA PRO A 119 21.33 8.27 0.61
C PRO A 119 21.31 8.52 -0.90
N ASN A 120 20.77 7.58 -1.69
CA ASN A 120 20.62 7.72 -3.15
C ASN A 120 19.64 8.84 -3.51
N LEU A 121 18.53 8.98 -2.77
CA LEU A 121 17.60 10.09 -2.94
C LEU A 121 18.20 11.40 -2.40
N ALA A 122 18.92 11.34 -1.29
CA ALA A 122 19.62 12.49 -0.72
C ALA A 122 20.64 13.10 -1.70
N ALA A 123 21.46 12.25 -2.32
CA ALA A 123 22.45 12.69 -3.34
C ALA A 123 21.81 13.36 -4.56
N ARG A 124 20.51 13.14 -4.77
CA ARG A 124 19.71 13.68 -5.88
C ARG A 124 18.59 14.61 -5.42
N ALA A 125 18.65 15.10 -4.17
CA ALA A 125 17.53 15.85 -3.56
C ALA A 125 17.07 17.03 -4.41
N ASP A 126 18.00 17.72 -5.09
CA ASP A 126 17.72 18.89 -5.91
C ASP A 126 17.72 18.58 -7.42
N THR A 127 17.70 17.29 -7.80
CA THR A 127 17.59 16.81 -9.18
C THR A 127 16.10 16.57 -9.51
N ALA A 128 15.69 16.83 -10.76
CA ALA A 128 14.35 16.54 -11.25
C ALA A 128 14.04 15.04 -11.13
N ALA A 129 12.91 14.69 -10.53
CA ALA A 129 12.55 13.29 -10.24
C ALA A 129 12.32 12.44 -11.51
N GLY A 130 12.09 13.07 -12.65
CA GLY A 130 11.89 12.39 -13.93
C GLY A 130 13.06 11.50 -14.36
N VAL A 131 14.32 11.87 -13.98
CA VAL A 131 15.53 11.13 -14.34
C VAL A 131 15.89 10.00 -13.40
N LEU A 132 15.12 9.79 -12.35
CA LEU A 132 15.32 8.69 -11.40
C LEU A 132 15.07 7.33 -12.05
N SER A 133 15.79 6.31 -11.59
CA SER A 133 15.50 4.91 -11.93
C SER A 133 14.13 4.46 -11.40
N GLY A 134 13.61 3.34 -11.90
CA GLY A 134 12.33 2.80 -11.45
C GLY A 134 12.31 2.51 -9.94
N GLY A 135 13.41 2.00 -9.38
CA GLY A 135 13.54 1.76 -7.94
C GLY A 135 13.56 3.05 -7.12
N GLU A 136 14.31 4.06 -7.56
CA GLU A 136 14.34 5.37 -6.90
C GLU A 136 12.97 6.06 -6.94
N LYS A 137 12.22 5.96 -8.05
CA LYS A 137 10.84 6.45 -8.17
C LYS A 137 9.93 5.76 -7.18
N GLN A 138 10.06 4.44 -7.03
CA GLN A 138 9.27 3.66 -6.06
C GLN A 138 9.54 4.15 -4.63
N MET A 139 10.81 4.27 -4.26
CA MET A 139 11.20 4.77 -2.93
C MET A 139 10.68 6.18 -2.70
N LEU A 140 10.82 7.07 -3.69
CA LEU A 140 10.32 8.45 -3.60
C LEU A 140 8.79 8.50 -3.39
N THR A 141 8.02 7.64 -4.08
CA THR A 141 6.56 7.58 -3.93
C THR A 141 6.16 7.13 -2.53
N ILE A 142 6.82 6.10 -1.98
CA ILE A 142 6.58 5.64 -0.61
C ILE A 142 6.94 6.76 0.38
N CYS A 143 8.14 7.34 0.28
CA CYS A 143 8.59 8.41 1.17
C CYS A 143 7.66 9.63 1.14
N ARG A 144 7.21 10.07 -0.05
CA ARG A 144 6.24 11.15 -0.17
C ARG A 144 4.93 10.84 0.55
N THR A 145 4.44 9.61 0.47
CA THR A 145 3.23 9.20 1.18
C THR A 145 3.43 9.25 2.70
N LEU A 146 4.62 8.85 3.19
CA LEU A 146 4.96 8.93 4.62
C LEU A 146 5.03 10.35 5.14
N MET A 147 5.50 11.32 4.34
CA MET A 147 5.51 12.75 4.71
C MET A 147 4.13 13.30 5.08
N GLY A 148 3.06 12.59 4.71
CA GLY A 148 1.68 12.91 5.10
C GLY A 148 1.26 12.35 6.46
N ASP A 149 2.17 11.80 7.24
CA ASP A 149 1.93 11.20 8.57
C ASP A 149 0.76 10.20 8.59
N PRO A 150 0.76 9.19 7.72
CA PRO A 150 -0.32 8.21 7.71
C PRO A 150 -0.25 7.31 8.95
N GLU A 151 -1.42 6.88 9.44
CA GLU A 151 -1.54 5.86 10.47
C GLU A 151 -1.70 4.46 9.87
N LEU A 152 -2.18 4.39 8.62
CA LEU A 152 -2.22 3.19 7.78
C LEU A 152 -1.77 3.56 6.38
N VAL A 153 -0.88 2.76 5.79
CA VAL A 153 -0.44 2.89 4.39
C VAL A 153 -0.85 1.66 3.60
N MET A 154 -1.54 1.86 2.50
CA MET A 154 -1.80 0.84 1.50
C MET A 154 -0.77 0.96 0.39
N ILE A 155 -0.07 -0.13 0.06
CA ILE A 155 1.02 -0.17 -0.91
C ILE A 155 0.68 -1.23 -1.96
N ASP A 156 0.49 -0.77 -3.20
CA ASP A 156 0.05 -1.63 -4.30
C ASP A 156 1.23 -2.04 -5.18
N GLU A 157 1.55 -3.33 -5.18
CA GLU A 157 2.61 -4.00 -5.96
C GLU A 157 3.97 -3.26 -5.97
N PRO A 158 4.53 -2.92 -4.79
CA PRO A 158 5.73 -2.08 -4.72
C PRO A 158 6.98 -2.72 -5.32
N THR A 159 6.98 -4.04 -5.56
CA THR A 159 8.17 -4.77 -6.02
C THR A 159 8.11 -5.17 -7.48
N GLU A 160 7.01 -4.86 -8.19
CA GLU A 160 6.85 -5.27 -9.59
C GLU A 160 7.90 -4.62 -10.51
N GLY A 161 8.52 -5.44 -11.36
CA GLY A 161 9.51 -4.99 -12.35
C GLY A 161 10.79 -4.39 -11.74
N LEU A 162 11.08 -4.61 -10.45
CA LEU A 162 12.29 -4.15 -9.79
C LEU A 162 13.37 -5.23 -9.72
N ALA A 163 14.63 -4.79 -9.76
CA ALA A 163 15.78 -5.66 -9.53
C ALA A 163 15.78 -6.23 -8.10
N PRO A 164 16.31 -7.46 -7.88
CA PRO A 164 16.27 -8.12 -6.56
C PRO A 164 16.81 -7.28 -5.41
N ILE A 165 17.88 -6.53 -5.64
CA ILE A 165 18.46 -5.64 -4.62
C ILE A 165 17.49 -4.53 -4.20
N ILE A 166 16.73 -3.98 -5.13
CA ILE A 166 15.73 -2.94 -4.86
C ILE A 166 14.51 -3.55 -4.14
N VAL A 167 14.09 -4.75 -4.53
CA VAL A 167 13.03 -5.50 -3.83
C VAL A 167 13.37 -5.66 -2.35
N GLN A 168 14.63 -5.98 -2.04
CA GLN A 168 15.08 -6.08 -0.66
C GLN A 168 15.00 -4.73 0.06
N GLN A 169 15.50 -3.66 -0.56
CA GLN A 169 15.44 -2.31 0.02
C GLN A 169 14.00 -1.84 0.28
N VAL A 170 13.08 -2.11 -0.65
CA VAL A 170 11.63 -1.83 -0.46
C VAL A 170 11.09 -2.63 0.72
N GLY A 171 11.43 -3.90 0.83
CA GLY A 171 11.03 -4.74 1.96
C GLY A 171 11.56 -4.23 3.30
N ASP A 172 12.79 -3.79 3.35
CA ASP A 172 13.42 -3.25 4.56
C ASP A 172 12.77 -1.91 4.97
N LEU A 173 12.43 -1.07 3.98
CA LEU A 173 11.66 0.15 4.21
C LEU A 173 10.27 -0.16 4.81
N ILE A 174 9.53 -1.11 4.23
CA ILE A 174 8.21 -1.49 4.71
C ILE A 174 8.31 -2.03 6.15
N ALA A 175 9.33 -2.83 6.47
CA ALA A 175 9.58 -3.30 7.83
C ALA A 175 9.88 -2.14 8.80
N GLU A 176 10.64 -1.13 8.38
CA GLU A 176 10.92 0.06 9.20
C GLU A 176 9.66 0.89 9.43
N ILE A 177 8.80 1.06 8.43
CA ILE A 177 7.51 1.74 8.55
C ILE A 177 6.65 1.04 9.61
N ALA A 178 6.55 -0.29 9.54
CA ALA A 178 5.83 -1.10 10.51
C ALA A 178 6.41 -0.96 11.92
N ARG A 179 7.75 -1.00 12.06
CA ARG A 179 8.44 -0.83 13.35
C ARG A 179 8.15 0.52 14.01
N ARG A 180 7.87 1.55 13.21
CA ARG A 180 7.44 2.88 13.70
C ARG A 180 5.94 2.95 14.01
N GLY A 181 5.23 1.82 13.98
CA GLY A 181 3.83 1.70 14.40
C GLY A 181 2.80 2.11 13.35
N VAL A 182 3.20 2.27 12.10
CA VAL A 182 2.26 2.50 10.98
C VAL A 182 1.69 1.15 10.55
N ALA A 183 0.36 1.04 10.48
CA ALA A 183 -0.28 -0.15 9.92
C ALA A 183 -0.08 -0.21 8.40
N ILE A 184 0.01 -1.41 7.84
CA ILE A 184 0.30 -1.59 6.41
C ILE A 184 -0.67 -2.59 5.79
N LEU A 185 -1.29 -2.23 4.67
CA LEU A 185 -1.88 -3.16 3.72
C LEU A 185 -0.96 -3.26 2.51
N LEU A 186 -0.27 -4.37 2.41
CA LEU A 186 0.60 -4.67 1.27
C LEU A 186 -0.16 -5.52 0.25
N VAL A 187 -0.34 -5.00 -0.95
CA VAL A 187 -0.88 -5.77 -2.08
C VAL A 187 0.29 -6.31 -2.88
N GLU A 188 0.36 -7.62 -3.03
CA GLU A 188 1.46 -8.29 -3.73
C GLU A 188 1.02 -9.57 -4.43
N GLN A 189 1.71 -9.89 -5.52
CA GLN A 189 1.64 -11.19 -6.16
C GLN A 189 2.72 -12.14 -5.63
N LYS A 190 3.92 -11.60 -5.37
CA LYS A 190 5.07 -12.39 -4.92
C LYS A 190 4.97 -12.69 -3.43
N LEU A 191 5.00 -13.99 -3.10
CA LEU A 191 4.91 -14.45 -1.71
C LEU A 191 6.10 -14.03 -0.84
N SER A 192 7.30 -13.92 -1.42
CA SER A 192 8.56 -13.79 -0.66
C SER A 192 8.59 -12.63 0.32
N ILE A 193 8.13 -11.44 -0.09
CA ILE A 193 8.09 -10.27 0.78
C ILE A 193 6.94 -10.38 1.79
N ALA A 194 5.75 -10.79 1.34
CA ALA A 194 4.59 -10.95 2.20
C ALA A 194 4.86 -11.94 3.33
N MET A 195 5.46 -13.09 3.02
CA MET A 195 5.81 -14.12 4.00
C MET A 195 6.86 -13.65 5.03
N ARG A 196 7.70 -12.68 4.67
CA ARG A 196 8.75 -12.15 5.54
C ARG A 196 8.26 -11.13 6.55
N ILE A 197 7.29 -10.27 6.15
CA ILE A 197 6.97 -9.08 6.93
C ILE A 197 5.54 -9.05 7.47
N SER A 198 4.63 -9.90 6.98
CA SER A 198 3.22 -9.85 7.38
C SER A 198 2.96 -10.58 8.69
N HIS A 199 2.06 -10.02 9.49
CA HIS A 199 1.46 -10.69 10.64
C HIS A 199 0.30 -11.60 10.18
N ARG A 200 -0.46 -11.14 9.17
CA ARG A 200 -1.60 -11.85 8.59
C ARG A 200 -1.62 -11.68 7.07
N VAL A 201 -2.20 -12.66 6.40
CA VAL A 201 -2.37 -12.67 4.96
C VAL A 201 -3.82 -12.97 4.59
N TYR A 202 -4.32 -12.26 3.60
CA TYR A 202 -5.53 -12.58 2.85
C TYR A 202 -5.14 -13.06 1.47
N VAL A 203 -5.78 -14.12 0.98
CA VAL A 203 -5.67 -14.52 -0.43
C VAL A 203 -6.99 -14.21 -1.12
N MET A 204 -6.88 -13.51 -2.25
CA MET A 204 -8.03 -13.14 -3.07
C MET A 204 -8.12 -14.03 -4.30
N GLY A 205 -9.33 -14.53 -4.58
CA GLY A 205 -9.68 -15.26 -5.80
C GLY A 205 -11.04 -14.80 -6.31
N HIS A 206 -11.16 -14.52 -7.60
CA HIS A 206 -12.41 -14.11 -8.25
C HIS A 206 -13.22 -13.02 -7.51
N GLY A 207 -12.51 -11.99 -7.04
CA GLY A 207 -13.13 -10.85 -6.35
C GLY A 207 -13.57 -11.11 -4.90
N ARG A 208 -13.15 -12.22 -4.28
CA ARG A 208 -13.48 -12.61 -2.90
C ARG A 208 -12.24 -12.99 -2.11
N ILE A 209 -12.32 -12.92 -0.79
CA ILE A 209 -11.32 -13.53 0.08
C ILE A 209 -11.58 -15.04 0.12
N VAL A 210 -10.58 -15.83 -0.28
CA VAL A 210 -10.63 -17.30 -0.30
C VAL A 210 -9.81 -17.93 0.82
N PHE A 211 -8.93 -17.14 1.45
CA PHE A 211 -8.15 -17.57 2.61
C PHE A 211 -7.80 -16.35 3.48
N GLU A 212 -7.83 -16.55 4.78
CA GLU A 212 -7.31 -15.66 5.81
C GLU A 212 -6.52 -16.49 6.81
N GLY A 213 -5.32 -16.03 7.19
CA GLY A 213 -4.48 -16.71 8.17
C GLY A 213 -3.12 -16.06 8.33
N THR A 214 -2.25 -16.70 9.08
CA THR A 214 -0.85 -16.30 9.21
C THR A 214 -0.03 -16.72 7.98
N PRO A 215 1.15 -16.10 7.74
CA PRO A 215 2.09 -16.59 6.73
C PRO A 215 2.44 -18.08 6.88
N ALA A 216 2.59 -18.57 8.13
CA ALA A 216 2.88 -19.97 8.39
C ALA A 216 1.74 -20.90 7.94
N GLU A 217 0.50 -20.58 8.31
CA GLU A 217 -0.68 -21.33 7.86
C GLU A 217 -0.83 -21.34 6.34
N LEU A 218 -0.55 -20.22 5.67
CA LEU A 218 -0.55 -20.17 4.20
C LEU A 218 0.56 -21.05 3.62
N LYS A 219 1.74 -21.05 4.22
CA LYS A 219 2.86 -21.89 3.77
C LYS A 219 2.51 -23.37 3.83
N ASP A 220 1.76 -23.79 4.85
CA ASP A 220 1.35 -25.19 5.03
C ASP A 220 0.09 -25.56 4.24
N ASN A 221 -0.58 -24.57 3.60
CA ASN A 221 -1.79 -24.80 2.83
C ASN A 221 -1.49 -24.91 1.32
N ASP A 222 -1.01 -26.08 0.89
CA ASP A 222 -0.69 -26.36 -0.51
C ASP A 222 -1.88 -26.16 -1.48
N ALA A 223 -3.10 -26.48 -1.03
CA ALA A 223 -4.29 -26.35 -1.87
C ALA A 223 -4.53 -24.88 -2.25
N VAL A 224 -4.53 -23.98 -1.28
CA VAL A 224 -4.71 -22.54 -1.52
C VAL A 224 -3.58 -21.98 -2.38
N ARG A 225 -2.31 -22.36 -2.10
CA ARG A 225 -1.17 -21.86 -2.86
C ARG A 225 -1.23 -22.27 -4.33
N LYS A 226 -1.47 -23.56 -4.61
CA LYS A 226 -1.55 -24.10 -5.97
C LYS A 226 -2.73 -23.54 -6.76
N GLU A 227 -3.88 -23.37 -6.12
CA GLU A 227 -5.08 -22.90 -6.79
C GLU A 227 -5.03 -21.38 -7.08
N TRP A 228 -4.56 -20.58 -6.13
CA TRP A 228 -4.73 -19.13 -6.17
C TRP A 228 -3.45 -18.29 -6.32
N LEU A 229 -2.26 -18.85 -6.09
CA LEU A 229 -1.01 -18.09 -6.04
C LEU A 229 0.06 -18.61 -6.99
N GLU A 230 0.17 -19.93 -7.18
CA GLU A 230 1.16 -20.53 -8.06
C GLU A 230 0.65 -20.57 -9.51
N VAL A 231 1.56 -20.31 -10.47
CA VAL A 231 1.27 -20.38 -11.92
C VAL A 231 1.81 -21.69 -12.48
#